data_b4997bc0222ac34f785fdf2e8098d875
#
_entry.id   b4997bc0222ac34f785fdf2e8098d875
#
_cell.length_a   1.000
_cell.length_b   1.000
_cell.length_c   1.000
_cell.angle_alpha   90.00
_cell.angle_beta   90.00
_cell.angle_gamma   90.00
#
_symmetry.space_group_name_H-M   'P 1'
#
loop_
_entity.id
_entity.type
_entity.pdbx_description
1 polymer ?
#
loop_
_entity_poly.entity_id
_entity_poly.type
_entity_poly.pdbx_seq_one_letter_code
_entity_poly.pdbx_strand_id
1 'polypeptide(L)' 'EIVHVVQANEDLEYIARLYVVSVDDIVKLNSLPEPKVQIGQRLRIP' A
#
# COMPACT_ATOMS: atom_id res chain seq x y z
N GLU A 1 -5.74 4.43 12.98
CA GLU A 1 -5.23 4.51 11.60
C GLU A 1 -3.90 3.78 11.49
N ILE A 2 -3.75 2.95 10.45
CA ILE A 2 -2.51 2.20 10.22
C ILE A 2 -1.76 2.84 9.05
N VAL A 3 -0.48 3.11 9.27
CA VAL A 3 0.40 3.59 8.22
C VAL A 3 1.52 2.58 8.04
N HIS A 4 1.70 2.10 6.80
CA HIS A 4 2.75 1.16 6.46
C HIS A 4 3.83 1.88 5.66
N VAL A 5 5.09 1.71 6.08
CA VAL A 5 6.23 2.25 5.33
C VAL A 5 6.76 1.14 4.44
N VAL A 6 6.76 1.37 3.13
CA VAL A 6 7.16 0.37 2.15
C VAL A 6 8.63 0.01 2.31
N GLN A 7 8.90 -1.29 2.39
CA GLN A 7 10.26 -1.83 2.53
C GLN A 7 10.74 -2.42 1.21
N ALA A 8 12.02 -2.76 1.15
CA ALA A 8 12.60 -3.40 -0.04
C ALA A 8 11.84 -4.68 -0.38
N ASN A 9 11.64 -4.92 -1.67
CA ASN A 9 10.99 -6.12 -2.21
C ASN A 9 9.50 -6.24 -1.87
N GLU A 10 8.89 -5.16 -1.37
CA GLU A 10 7.45 -5.13 -1.16
C GLU A 10 6.77 -4.46 -2.35
N ASP A 11 5.69 -5.06 -2.83
CA ASP A 11 4.83 -4.42 -3.80
C ASP A 11 3.44 -4.24 -3.18
N LEU A 12 2.55 -3.59 -3.92
CA LEU A 12 1.24 -3.27 -3.37
C LEU A 12 0.40 -4.52 -3.11
N GLU A 13 0.55 -5.55 -3.95
CA GLU A 13 -0.15 -6.82 -3.72
C GLU A 13 0.31 -7.49 -2.43
N TYR A 14 1.60 -7.48 -2.17
CA TYR A 14 2.15 -8.03 -0.94
C TYR A 14 1.59 -7.30 0.28
N ILE A 15 1.59 -5.96 0.21
CA ILE A 15 1.11 -5.14 1.32
C ILE A 15 -0.38 -5.37 1.56
N ALA A 16 -1.16 -5.49 0.48
CA ALA A 16 -2.58 -5.75 0.60
C ALA A 16 -2.85 -7.09 1.30
N ARG A 17 -2.08 -8.11 0.99
CA ARG A 17 -2.21 -9.41 1.64
C ARG A 17 -1.79 -9.35 3.10
N LEU A 18 -0.74 -8.60 3.38
CA LEU A 18 -0.23 -8.46 4.74
C LEU A 18 -1.29 -7.91 5.68
N TYR A 19 -2.10 -6.98 5.20
CA TYR A 19 -3.16 -6.34 6.00
C TYR A 19 -4.55 -6.88 5.70
N VAL A 20 -4.67 -7.85 4.79
CA VAL A 20 -5.95 -8.48 4.41
C VAL A 20 -6.94 -7.44 3.89
N VAL A 21 -6.47 -6.61 2.96
CA VAL A 21 -7.28 -5.59 2.30
C VAL A 21 -7.08 -5.70 0.80
N SER A 22 -7.92 -5.01 0.02
CA SER A 22 -7.76 -5.04 -1.43
C SER A 22 -6.77 -3.98 -1.90
N VAL A 23 -6.11 -4.26 -3.03
CA VAL A 23 -5.23 -3.28 -3.66
C VAL A 23 -6.01 -2.03 -4.04
N ASP A 24 -7.23 -2.19 -4.57
CA ASP A 24 -8.08 -1.06 -4.95
C ASP A 24 -8.34 -0.13 -3.77
N ASP A 25 -8.60 -0.70 -2.61
CA ASP A 25 -8.88 0.11 -1.43
C ASP A 25 -7.65 0.94 -1.01
N ILE A 26 -6.47 0.35 -1.10
CA ILE A 26 -5.24 1.08 -0.80
C ILE A 26 -5.03 2.20 -1.82
N VAL A 27 -5.22 1.89 -3.10
CA VAL A 27 -5.04 2.87 -4.18
C VAL A 27 -5.99 4.06 -3.98
N LYS A 28 -7.25 3.78 -3.69
CA LYS A 28 -8.23 4.84 -3.51
C LYS A 28 -7.96 5.67 -2.28
N LEU A 29 -7.64 5.03 -1.17
CA LEU A 29 -7.40 5.74 0.08
C LEU A 29 -6.19 6.67 -0.03
N ASN A 30 -5.18 6.29 -0.78
CA ASN A 30 -3.95 7.05 -0.91
C ASN A 30 -3.88 7.89 -2.18
N SER A 31 -4.96 7.90 -2.97
CA SER A 31 -5.03 8.66 -4.22
C SER A 31 -3.85 8.37 -5.15
N LEU A 32 -3.49 7.10 -5.27
CA LEU A 32 -2.37 6.69 -6.11
C LEU A 32 -2.78 6.73 -7.58
N PRO A 33 -1.97 7.36 -8.45
CA PRO A 33 -2.28 7.38 -9.89
C PRO A 33 -2.08 6.02 -10.54
N GLU A 34 -1.22 5.18 -9.96
CA GLU A 34 -0.94 3.84 -10.43
C GLU A 34 -0.81 2.92 -9.23
N PRO A 35 -1.09 1.61 -9.38
CA PRO A 35 -0.95 0.67 -8.28
C PRO A 35 0.51 0.28 -8.04
N LYS A 36 1.37 1.27 -7.89
CA LYS A 36 2.80 1.09 -7.68
C LYS A 36 3.25 1.90 -6.48
N VAL A 37 4.23 1.38 -5.77
CA VAL A 37 4.78 2.03 -4.59
C VAL A 37 6.30 1.98 -4.65
N GLN A 38 6.94 2.84 -3.86
CA GLN A 38 8.39 2.93 -3.78
C GLN A 38 8.84 2.70 -2.35
N ILE A 39 10.08 2.25 -2.20
CA ILE A 39 10.66 2.05 -0.87
C ILE A 39 10.62 3.37 -0.10
N GLY A 40 10.20 3.28 1.16
CA GLY A 40 10.11 4.45 2.03
C GLY A 40 8.81 5.21 1.92
N GLN A 41 7.95 4.87 0.96
CA GLN A 41 6.67 5.52 0.81
C GLN A 41 5.74 5.13 1.97
N ARG A 42 4.99 6.11 2.46
CA ARG A 42 4.00 5.86 3.51
C ARG A 42 2.64 5.64 2.89
N LEU A 43 2.02 4.54 3.28
CA LEU A 43 0.69 4.17 2.80
C LEU A 43 -0.28 4.08 3.95
N ARG A 44 -1.44 4.70 3.80
CA ARG A 44 -2.54 4.50 4.73
C ARG A 44 -3.21 3.17 4.41
N ILE A 45 -3.47 2.38 5.42
CA ILE A 45 -4.11 1.08 5.26
C ILE A 45 -5.57 1.20 5.71
N PRO A 46 -6.51 0.78 4.86
CA PRO A 46 -7.94 0.85 5.19
C PRO A 46 -8.31 0.02 6.41
#